data_edbf0152257463af746a2cf4a96d6ac8
#
_entry.id   edbf0152257463af746a2cf4a96d6ac8
#
_cell.length_a   1.000
_cell.length_b   1.000
_cell.length_c   1.000
_cell.angle_alpha   90.00
_cell.angle_beta   90.00
_cell.angle_gamma   90.00
#
_symmetry.space_group_name_H-M   'P 1'
#
loop_
_entity.id
_entity.type
_entity.pdbx_description
1 polymer ?
#
loop_
_entity_poly.entity_id
_entity_poly.type
_entity_poly.pdbx_seq_one_letter_code
_entity_poly.pdbx_strand_id
1 'polypeptide(L)'
;HIGAQTMGSNLNTWLNFLKIWSTYENIIFRFTSGEFLATRPNAILYATPLSNTFWEIYNKALQEGLSVNEIIKTLGKKRNAINFLNVNNLESFDHYNTIEFRCPNATLNPVIWQNNLNLFTKLIMRCKSEVDSLLIDKRHDELVKNGIPDNLKLYNETINLRQALEFCDLIFTNNLDKVYFLKQYLKSFKISIEPYYRAKKFTRTI
;
A
#
# COMPACT_ATOMS: atom_id res chain seq x y z
N HIS A 1 -12.84 2.71 0.04
CA HIS A 1 -12.77 4.07 -0.54
C HIS A 1 -12.51 5.11 0.56
N ILE A 2 -11.70 6.09 0.26
CA ILE A 2 -11.44 7.27 1.11
C ILE A 2 -11.67 8.51 0.25
N GLY A 3 -12.32 9.53 0.79
CA GLY A 3 -12.56 10.78 0.07
C GLY A 3 -11.26 11.42 -0.41
N ALA A 4 -11.21 11.85 -1.67
CA ALA A 4 -9.99 12.38 -2.29
C ALA A 4 -9.50 13.67 -1.62
N GLN A 5 -10.42 14.47 -1.07
CA GLN A 5 -10.10 15.69 -0.30
C GLN A 5 -9.24 15.41 0.94
N THR A 6 -9.19 14.16 1.43
CA THR A 6 -8.31 13.80 2.54
C THR A 6 -6.83 13.91 2.17
N MET A 7 -6.47 13.73 0.90
CA MET A 7 -5.11 13.98 0.40
C MET A 7 -4.85 15.49 0.24
N GLY A 8 -5.85 16.25 -0.22
CA GLY A 8 -5.71 17.67 -0.53
C GLY A 8 -4.85 17.92 -1.79
N SER A 9 -4.64 19.22 -2.08
CA SER A 9 -3.93 19.69 -3.28
C SER A 9 -2.43 19.96 -3.06
N ASN A 10 -1.89 19.69 -1.85
CA ASN A 10 -0.48 19.92 -1.56
C ASN A 10 0.40 18.87 -2.26
N LEU A 11 1.29 19.33 -3.15
CA LEU A 11 2.18 18.48 -3.93
C LEU A 11 3.07 17.59 -3.05
N ASN A 12 3.60 18.11 -1.94
CA ASN A 12 4.46 17.32 -1.05
C ASN A 12 3.72 16.13 -0.43
N THR A 13 2.42 16.26 -0.15
CA THR A 13 1.60 15.14 0.33
C THR A 13 1.57 14.01 -0.70
N TRP A 14 1.41 14.33 -1.99
CA TRP A 14 1.40 13.35 -3.08
C TRP A 14 2.77 12.74 -3.32
N LEU A 15 3.83 13.54 -3.28
CA LEU A 15 5.21 13.05 -3.39
C LEU A 15 5.56 12.09 -2.25
N ASN A 16 5.21 12.43 -1.02
CA ASN A 16 5.39 11.55 0.13
C ASN A 16 4.59 10.24 -0.04
N PHE A 17 3.35 10.34 -0.52
CA PHE A 17 2.51 9.17 -0.76
C PHE A 17 3.11 8.22 -1.81
N LEU A 18 3.54 8.76 -2.95
CA LEU A 18 4.18 7.99 -4.02
C LEU A 18 5.43 7.27 -3.49
N LYS A 19 6.25 7.99 -2.75
CA LYS A 19 7.51 7.51 -2.21
C LYS A 19 7.32 6.42 -1.15
N ILE A 20 6.46 6.65 -0.16
CA ILE A 20 6.17 5.68 0.89
C ILE A 20 5.54 4.42 0.28
N TRP A 21 4.57 4.58 -0.62
CA TRP A 21 3.93 3.44 -1.26
C TRP A 21 4.92 2.61 -2.06
N SER A 22 5.71 3.24 -2.94
CA SER A 22 6.69 2.52 -3.78
C SER A 22 7.73 1.74 -2.97
N THR A 23 8.08 2.26 -1.79
CA THR A 23 9.05 1.61 -0.91
C THR A 23 8.46 0.45 -0.10
N TYR A 24 7.19 0.55 0.33
CA TYR A 24 6.59 -0.41 1.26
C TYR A 24 5.39 -1.17 0.67
N GLU A 25 5.18 -1.14 -0.64
CA GLU A 25 4.04 -1.80 -1.29
C GLU A 25 3.95 -3.29 -0.98
N ASN A 26 5.07 -4.01 -0.93
CA ASN A 26 5.13 -5.41 -0.56
C ASN A 26 4.59 -5.67 0.86
N ILE A 27 4.88 -4.77 1.80
CA ILE A 27 4.38 -4.84 3.19
C ILE A 27 2.88 -4.57 3.22
N ILE A 28 2.42 -3.56 2.47
CA ILE A 28 1.01 -3.19 2.36
C ILE A 28 0.19 -4.35 1.77
N PHE A 29 0.66 -4.93 0.67
CA PHE A 29 -0.03 -6.07 0.06
C PHE A 29 -0.12 -7.26 1.01
N ARG A 30 0.99 -7.62 1.67
CA ARG A 30 0.96 -8.71 2.61
C ARG A 30 0.00 -8.47 3.76
N PHE A 31 0.01 -7.29 4.33
CA PHE A 31 -0.90 -6.92 5.41
C PHE A 31 -2.36 -7.00 4.98
N THR A 32 -2.70 -6.46 3.80
CA THR A 32 -4.08 -6.32 3.32
C THR A 32 -4.62 -7.58 2.68
N SER A 33 -3.78 -8.36 2.00
CA SER A 33 -4.17 -9.61 1.34
C SER A 33 -4.13 -10.81 2.28
N GLY A 34 -3.35 -10.74 3.35
CA GLY A 34 -3.13 -11.86 4.28
C GLY A 34 -2.36 -13.02 3.68
N GLU A 35 -1.86 -12.88 2.45
CA GLU A 35 -1.14 -13.91 1.69
C GLU A 35 -0.11 -13.27 0.76
N PHE A 36 0.84 -14.07 0.30
CA PHE A 36 1.75 -13.66 -0.76
C PHE A 36 1.02 -13.47 -2.09
N LEU A 37 1.42 -12.46 -2.85
CA LEU A 37 1.00 -12.31 -4.24
C LEU A 37 1.35 -13.54 -5.09
N ALA A 38 2.41 -14.28 -4.75
CA ALA A 38 2.77 -15.53 -5.41
C ALA A 38 1.69 -16.61 -5.33
N THR A 39 0.92 -16.65 -4.23
CA THR A 39 -0.17 -17.62 -4.03
C THR A 39 -1.49 -17.16 -4.63
N ARG A 40 -1.55 -15.92 -5.12
CA ARG A 40 -2.73 -15.31 -5.74
C ARG A 40 -2.40 -14.60 -7.06
N PRO A 41 -2.03 -15.33 -8.11
CA PRO A 41 -1.70 -14.74 -9.40
C PRO A 41 -2.84 -13.87 -9.97
N ASN A 42 -4.10 -14.21 -9.65
CA ASN A 42 -5.26 -13.44 -10.09
C ASN A 42 -5.45 -12.11 -9.32
N ALA A 43 -4.92 -11.96 -8.11
CA ALA A 43 -5.00 -10.70 -7.37
C ALA A 43 -4.29 -9.57 -8.12
N ILE A 44 -3.15 -9.89 -8.77
CA ILE A 44 -2.37 -8.94 -9.57
C ILE A 44 -3.17 -8.42 -10.78
N LEU A 45 -4.11 -9.21 -11.32
CA LEU A 45 -4.95 -8.78 -12.45
C LEU A 45 -5.96 -7.70 -12.06
N TYR A 46 -6.37 -7.65 -10.80
CA TYR A 46 -7.39 -6.73 -10.30
C TYR A 46 -6.86 -5.63 -9.39
N ALA A 47 -5.63 -5.81 -8.89
CA ALA A 47 -4.92 -4.86 -8.04
C ALA A 47 -3.44 -4.85 -8.43
N THR A 48 -3.15 -4.37 -9.65
CA THR A 48 -1.77 -4.34 -10.17
C THR A 48 -0.88 -3.49 -9.26
N PRO A 49 0.27 -4.03 -8.83
CA PRO A 49 1.25 -3.28 -8.04
C PRO A 49 1.71 -1.99 -8.75
N LEU A 50 2.05 -0.99 -7.98
CA LEU A 50 2.35 0.36 -8.44
C LEU A 50 3.75 0.87 -8.07
N SER A 51 4.56 0.08 -7.33
CA SER A 51 5.84 0.56 -6.81
C SER A 51 6.73 1.18 -7.87
N ASN A 52 6.94 0.50 -8.99
CA ASN A 52 7.76 1.01 -10.10
C ASN A 52 7.12 2.26 -10.74
N THR A 53 5.81 2.19 -11.04
CA THR A 53 5.07 3.32 -11.63
C THR A 53 5.10 4.54 -10.72
N PHE A 54 4.93 4.35 -9.40
CA PHE A 54 4.95 5.45 -8.43
C PHE A 54 6.33 6.07 -8.33
N TRP A 55 7.37 5.25 -8.34
CA TRP A 55 8.74 5.75 -8.30
C TRP A 55 9.12 6.53 -9.57
N GLU A 56 8.72 6.04 -10.74
CA GLU A 56 8.90 6.76 -12.00
C GLU A 56 8.19 8.12 -12.00
N ILE A 57 6.92 8.15 -11.54
CA ILE A 57 6.15 9.40 -11.46
C ILE A 57 6.74 10.35 -10.42
N TYR A 58 7.20 9.83 -9.28
CA TYR A 58 7.89 10.63 -8.26
C TYR A 58 9.13 11.33 -8.84
N ASN A 59 10.00 10.58 -9.50
CA ASN A 59 11.20 11.13 -10.12
C ASN A 59 10.86 12.16 -11.22
N LYS A 60 9.88 11.84 -12.06
CA LYS A 60 9.40 12.74 -13.10
C LYS A 60 8.81 14.03 -12.52
N ALA A 61 8.05 13.94 -11.44
CA ALA A 61 7.49 15.10 -10.77
C ALA A 61 8.56 16.04 -10.23
N LEU A 62 9.66 15.49 -9.69
CA LEU A 62 10.80 16.29 -9.22
C LEU A 62 11.59 16.92 -10.37
N GLN A 63 11.75 16.22 -11.49
CA GLN A 63 12.56 16.70 -12.63
C GLN A 63 11.80 17.70 -13.51
N GLU A 64 10.52 17.46 -13.75
CA GLU A 64 9.69 18.22 -14.70
C GLU A 64 8.71 19.18 -14.01
N GLY A 65 8.59 19.14 -12.68
CA GLY A 65 7.69 20.01 -11.92
C GLY A 65 6.22 19.67 -12.13
N LEU A 66 5.85 18.37 -12.14
CA LEU A 66 4.46 17.96 -12.35
C LEU A 66 3.54 18.53 -11.27
N SER A 67 2.38 19.01 -11.69
CA SER A 67 1.27 19.34 -10.80
C SER A 67 0.58 18.09 -10.24
N VAL A 68 -0.15 18.26 -9.15
CA VAL A 68 -0.95 17.16 -8.56
C VAL A 68 -1.95 16.59 -9.56
N ASN A 69 -2.58 17.42 -10.38
CA ASN A 69 -3.54 16.98 -11.39
C ASN A 69 -2.89 16.12 -12.48
N GLU A 70 -1.67 16.43 -12.89
CA GLU A 70 -0.91 15.62 -13.85
C GLU A 70 -0.51 14.27 -13.24
N ILE A 71 -0.11 14.26 -11.97
CA ILE A 71 0.16 13.02 -11.21
C ILE A 71 -1.09 12.13 -11.20
N ILE A 72 -2.24 12.66 -10.78
CA ILE A 72 -3.51 11.93 -10.69
C ILE A 72 -3.92 11.37 -12.06
N LYS A 73 -3.83 12.18 -13.10
CA LYS A 73 -4.15 11.78 -14.49
C LYS A 73 -3.27 10.62 -14.97
N THR A 74 -2.00 10.63 -14.61
CA THR A 74 -1.06 9.56 -14.97
C THR A 74 -1.38 8.27 -14.24
N LEU A 75 -1.88 8.36 -12.98
CA LEU A 75 -2.23 7.23 -12.13
C LEU A 75 -3.61 6.61 -12.42
N GLY A 76 -4.44 7.24 -13.24
CA GLY A 76 -5.83 6.89 -13.46
C GLY A 76 -6.08 5.59 -14.23
N LYS A 77 -5.57 4.44 -13.75
CA LYS A 77 -5.84 3.12 -14.33
C LYS A 77 -6.72 2.28 -13.39
N LYS A 78 -7.84 1.76 -13.90
CA LYS A 78 -8.87 1.06 -13.12
C LYS A 78 -8.37 -0.19 -12.38
N ARG A 79 -7.37 -0.90 -12.89
CA ARG A 79 -6.91 -2.19 -12.35
C ARG A 79 -5.70 -2.07 -11.40
N ASN A 80 -5.28 -0.88 -11.08
CA ASN A 80 -4.18 -0.65 -10.15
C ASN A 80 -4.57 -1.00 -8.71
N ALA A 81 -3.58 -1.27 -7.87
CA ALA A 81 -3.74 -1.49 -6.43
C ALA A 81 -4.42 -0.31 -5.72
N ILE A 82 -4.25 0.88 -6.30
CA ILE A 82 -5.00 2.09 -5.96
C ILE A 82 -5.60 2.65 -7.23
N ASN A 83 -6.88 2.96 -7.20
CA ASN A 83 -7.60 3.55 -8.31
C ASN A 83 -7.93 5.02 -8.01
N PHE A 84 -7.46 5.91 -8.87
CA PHE A 84 -7.66 7.36 -8.80
C PHE A 84 -8.65 7.89 -9.85
N LEU A 85 -9.34 7.04 -10.60
CA LEU A 85 -10.25 7.46 -11.69
C LEU A 85 -11.39 8.35 -11.21
N ASN A 86 -11.79 8.20 -9.95
CA ASN A 86 -12.87 8.99 -9.37
C ASN A 86 -12.37 10.26 -8.68
N VAL A 87 -11.07 10.57 -8.77
CA VAL A 87 -10.52 11.79 -8.18
C VAL A 87 -10.71 12.94 -9.15
N ASN A 88 -11.74 13.76 -8.89
CA ASN A 88 -12.13 14.86 -9.75
C ASN A 88 -11.78 16.24 -9.16
N ASN A 89 -11.84 16.36 -7.83
CA ASN A 89 -11.61 17.61 -7.13
C ASN A 89 -11.02 17.32 -5.74
N LEU A 90 -9.85 17.87 -5.45
CA LEU A 90 -9.15 17.66 -4.18
C LEU A 90 -9.63 18.59 -3.05
N GLU A 91 -10.51 19.55 -3.35
CA GLU A 91 -11.01 20.55 -2.40
C GLU A 91 -12.48 20.32 -2.07
N SER A 92 -13.21 19.54 -2.88
CA SER A 92 -14.64 19.29 -2.72
C SER A 92 -14.92 17.98 -2.00
N PHE A 93 -15.85 18.04 -1.06
CA PHE A 93 -16.44 16.87 -0.44
C PHE A 93 -17.60 16.37 -1.32
N ASP A 94 -17.30 15.38 -2.14
CA ASP A 94 -18.29 14.65 -2.94
C ASP A 94 -18.10 13.15 -2.68
N HIS A 95 -19.23 12.43 -2.43
CA HIS A 95 -19.19 10.99 -2.15
C HIS A 95 -18.72 10.13 -3.34
N TYR A 96 -18.74 10.67 -4.54
CA TYR A 96 -18.14 10.02 -5.74
C TYR A 96 -16.67 10.34 -5.92
N ASN A 97 -16.14 11.37 -5.25
CA ASN A 97 -14.77 11.82 -5.35
C ASN A 97 -13.86 11.04 -4.37
N THR A 98 -13.45 9.86 -4.77
CA THR A 98 -12.76 8.92 -3.88
C THR A 98 -11.50 8.30 -4.45
N ILE A 99 -10.56 7.99 -3.57
CA ILE A 99 -9.43 7.11 -3.79
C ILE A 99 -9.85 5.69 -3.37
N GLU A 100 -9.79 4.73 -4.28
CA GLU A 100 -10.14 3.35 -4.03
C GLU A 100 -8.89 2.50 -3.80
N PHE A 101 -8.70 1.97 -2.59
CA PHE A 101 -7.66 0.99 -2.30
C PHE A 101 -8.18 -0.42 -2.61
N ARG A 102 -7.58 -1.09 -3.61
CA ARG A 102 -8.05 -2.37 -4.17
C ARG A 102 -7.26 -3.58 -3.69
N CYS A 103 -6.12 -3.38 -3.06
CA CYS A 103 -5.28 -4.45 -2.53
C CYS A 103 -5.89 -5.24 -1.36
N PRO A 104 -6.83 -4.73 -0.52
CA PRO A 104 -7.42 -5.51 0.54
C PRO A 104 -8.29 -6.65 0.02
N ASN A 105 -8.20 -7.81 0.67
CA ASN A 105 -9.16 -8.88 0.48
C ASN A 105 -10.53 -8.51 1.05
N ALA A 106 -11.58 -8.97 0.40
CA ALA A 106 -12.91 -8.95 1.01
C ALA A 106 -12.90 -9.77 2.30
N THR A 107 -13.49 -9.21 3.36
CA THR A 107 -13.56 -9.85 4.66
C THR A 107 -14.84 -9.47 5.40
N LEU A 108 -15.41 -10.42 6.12
CA LEU A 108 -16.50 -10.19 7.08
C LEU A 108 -15.96 -10.03 8.51
N ASN A 109 -14.65 -10.15 8.72
CA ASN A 109 -14.04 -9.95 10.03
C ASN A 109 -13.89 -8.45 10.30
N PRO A 110 -14.62 -7.89 11.30
CA PRO A 110 -14.60 -6.46 11.58
C PRO A 110 -13.21 -5.96 12.00
N VAL A 111 -12.42 -6.79 12.66
CA VAL A 111 -11.05 -6.42 13.10
C VAL A 111 -10.15 -6.22 11.88
N ILE A 112 -10.19 -7.13 10.90
CA ILE A 112 -9.40 -7.01 9.67
C ILE A 112 -9.84 -5.77 8.87
N TRP A 113 -11.15 -5.55 8.79
CA TRP A 113 -11.71 -4.40 8.11
C TRP A 113 -11.26 -3.08 8.75
N GLN A 114 -11.37 -2.98 10.09
CA GLN A 114 -10.90 -1.82 10.85
C GLN A 114 -9.40 -1.58 10.68
N ASN A 115 -8.58 -2.64 10.74
CA ASN A 115 -7.13 -2.53 10.59
C ASN A 115 -6.75 -2.02 9.20
N ASN A 116 -7.44 -2.50 8.14
CA ASN A 116 -7.21 -2.00 6.78
C ASN A 116 -7.58 -0.52 6.66
N LEU A 117 -8.74 -0.12 7.20
CA LEU A 117 -9.15 1.28 7.20
C LEU A 117 -8.17 2.16 7.96
N ASN A 118 -7.74 1.71 9.15
CA ASN A 118 -6.78 2.43 9.97
C ASN A 118 -5.44 2.62 9.25
N LEU A 119 -4.92 1.56 8.62
CA LEU A 119 -3.69 1.63 7.84
C LEU A 119 -3.75 2.74 6.78
N PHE A 120 -4.75 2.72 5.91
CA PHE A 120 -4.83 3.69 4.80
C PHE A 120 -5.09 5.12 5.28
N THR A 121 -5.90 5.28 6.32
CA THR A 121 -6.14 6.59 6.94
C THR A 121 -4.85 7.16 7.54
N LYS A 122 -4.13 6.35 8.31
CA LYS A 122 -2.86 6.78 8.93
C LYS A 122 -1.77 7.02 7.89
N LEU A 123 -1.71 6.22 6.82
CA LEU A 123 -0.81 6.45 5.69
C LEU A 123 -1.04 7.82 5.06
N ILE A 124 -2.29 8.17 4.75
CA ILE A 124 -2.63 9.49 4.20
C ILE A 124 -2.27 10.61 5.20
N MET A 125 -2.60 10.45 6.47
CA MET A 125 -2.25 11.43 7.51
C MET A 125 -0.73 11.61 7.62
N ARG A 126 0.03 10.53 7.53
CA ARG A 126 1.49 10.58 7.58
C ARG A 126 2.08 11.32 6.38
N CYS A 127 1.51 11.14 5.19
CA CYS A 127 1.96 11.84 3.99
C CYS A 127 1.79 13.37 4.08
N LYS A 128 0.90 13.87 4.93
CA LYS A 128 0.68 15.31 5.17
C LYS A 128 1.69 15.93 6.13
N SER A 129 2.43 15.13 6.87
CA SER A 129 3.46 15.60 7.81
C SER A 129 4.85 15.52 7.16
N GLU A 130 5.82 16.16 7.81
CA GLU A 130 7.23 15.97 7.43
C GLU A 130 7.61 14.50 7.57
N VAL A 131 8.21 13.96 6.52
CA VAL A 131 8.69 12.58 6.44
C VAL A 131 10.19 12.62 6.26
N ASP A 132 10.92 11.78 6.99
CA ASP A 132 12.35 11.61 6.76
C ASP A 132 12.58 10.99 5.37
N SER A 133 12.74 11.90 4.43
CA SER A 133 12.93 11.59 3.02
C SER A 133 14.20 10.77 2.78
N LEU A 134 15.28 11.07 3.49
CA LEU A 134 16.57 10.40 3.34
C LEU A 134 16.50 8.94 3.78
N LEU A 135 15.79 8.66 4.88
CA LEU A 135 15.60 7.29 5.35
C LEU A 135 14.83 6.45 4.33
N ILE A 136 13.76 7.02 3.76
CA ILE A 136 12.95 6.32 2.76
C ILE A 136 13.74 6.12 1.46
N ASP A 137 14.51 7.11 1.00
CA ASP A 137 15.38 6.99 -0.17
C ASP A 137 16.40 5.88 0.00
N LYS A 138 17.09 5.86 1.14
CA LYS A 138 18.05 4.80 1.45
C LYS A 138 17.39 3.41 1.43
N ARG A 139 16.18 3.30 1.99
CA ARG A 139 15.43 2.04 1.99
C ARG A 139 15.02 1.63 0.59
N HIS A 140 14.56 2.56 -0.22
CA HIS A 140 14.19 2.30 -1.61
C HIS A 140 15.39 1.84 -2.44
N ASP A 141 16.54 2.50 -2.29
CA ASP A 141 17.79 2.11 -2.97
C ASP A 141 18.24 0.70 -2.57
N GLU A 142 18.12 0.34 -1.30
CA GLU A 142 18.40 -1.03 -0.84
C GLU A 142 17.46 -2.06 -1.50
N LEU A 143 16.18 -1.72 -1.68
CA LEU A 143 15.21 -2.59 -2.36
C LEU A 143 15.55 -2.77 -3.84
N VAL A 144 15.89 -1.68 -4.52
CA VAL A 144 16.27 -1.70 -5.93
C VAL A 144 17.53 -2.55 -6.13
N LYS A 145 18.57 -2.33 -5.31
CA LYS A 145 19.81 -3.12 -5.36
C LYS A 145 19.59 -4.62 -5.16
N ASN A 146 18.58 -5.00 -4.39
CA ASN A 146 18.24 -6.39 -4.13
C ASN A 146 17.19 -6.96 -5.12
N GLY A 147 16.80 -6.21 -6.16
CA GLY A 147 15.83 -6.63 -7.15
C GLY A 147 14.41 -6.83 -6.61
N ILE A 148 14.09 -6.22 -5.46
CA ILE A 148 12.84 -6.47 -4.73
C ILE A 148 11.61 -5.83 -5.38
N PRO A 149 11.68 -4.68 -6.09
CA PRO A 149 10.49 -4.14 -6.76
C PRO A 149 9.88 -5.10 -7.78
N ASP A 150 10.71 -5.92 -8.44
CA ASP A 150 10.24 -6.93 -9.40
C ASP A 150 9.82 -8.23 -8.71
N ASN A 151 10.13 -8.39 -7.43
CA ASN A 151 9.96 -9.61 -6.65
C ASN A 151 8.96 -9.46 -5.49
N LEU A 152 7.79 -8.84 -5.75
CA LEU A 152 6.63 -9.01 -4.88
C LEU A 152 6.26 -10.51 -4.67
N LYS A 153 6.87 -11.38 -5.47
CA LYS A 153 6.70 -12.84 -5.44
C LYS A 153 7.60 -13.53 -4.41
N LEU A 154 8.77 -12.97 -4.11
CA LEU A 154 9.72 -13.61 -3.21
C LEU A 154 9.69 -12.91 -1.85
N TYR A 155 9.30 -13.67 -0.84
CA TYR A 155 9.31 -13.19 0.53
C TYR A 155 10.57 -13.66 1.24
N ASN A 156 11.32 -12.70 1.76
CA ASN A 156 12.40 -12.97 2.70
C ASN A 156 11.94 -12.55 4.09
N GLU A 157 11.74 -13.52 4.98
CA GLU A 157 11.16 -13.27 6.31
C GLU A 157 11.94 -12.23 7.10
N THR A 158 13.25 -12.32 7.12
CA THR A 158 14.11 -11.40 7.87
C THR A 158 14.05 -9.98 7.32
N ILE A 159 14.21 -9.82 6.00
CA ILE A 159 14.20 -8.51 5.35
C ILE A 159 12.82 -7.88 5.44
N ASN A 160 11.77 -8.63 5.12
CA ASN A 160 10.42 -8.10 5.08
C ASN A 160 9.86 -7.84 6.48
N LEU A 161 10.27 -8.59 7.50
CA LEU A 161 9.88 -8.29 8.89
C LEU A 161 10.51 -6.97 9.35
N ARG A 162 11.79 -6.75 9.06
CA ARG A 162 12.44 -5.47 9.36
C ARG A 162 11.73 -4.30 8.68
N GLN A 163 11.40 -4.45 7.39
CA GLN A 163 10.65 -3.44 6.64
C GLN A 163 9.26 -3.19 7.22
N ALA A 164 8.58 -4.24 7.68
CA ALA A 164 7.26 -4.11 8.31
C ALA A 164 7.34 -3.36 9.63
N LEU A 165 8.39 -3.57 10.43
CA LEU A 165 8.63 -2.82 11.66
C LEU A 165 8.92 -1.34 11.36
N GLU A 166 9.77 -1.05 10.39
CA GLU A 166 10.08 0.32 9.95
C GLU A 166 8.83 1.03 9.41
N PHE A 167 8.05 0.36 8.57
CA PHE A 167 6.80 0.89 8.05
C PHE A 167 5.78 1.14 9.17
N CYS A 168 5.67 0.21 10.11
CA CYS A 168 4.82 0.35 11.29
C CYS A 168 5.18 1.59 12.12
N ASP A 169 6.48 1.80 12.36
CA ASP A 169 6.97 2.97 13.10
C ASP A 169 6.81 4.27 12.32
N LEU A 170 6.94 4.21 11.00
CA LEU A 170 6.71 5.37 10.12
C LEU A 170 5.24 5.82 10.15
N ILE A 171 4.30 4.88 10.09
CA ILE A 171 2.87 5.18 9.88
C ILE A 171 2.12 5.42 11.19
N PHE A 172 2.43 4.64 12.23
CA PHE A 172 1.66 4.67 13.49
C PHE A 172 2.42 5.34 14.62
N THR A 173 1.78 6.31 15.26
CA THR A 173 2.34 7.05 16.41
C THR A 173 2.00 6.40 17.75
N ASN A 174 0.91 5.64 17.84
CA ASN A 174 0.51 4.97 19.07
C ASN A 174 0.79 3.47 19.04
N ASN A 175 1.10 2.93 20.24
CA ASN A 175 1.49 1.52 20.37
C ASN A 175 0.34 0.55 20.09
N LEU A 176 -0.91 0.93 20.32
CA LEU A 176 -2.06 0.06 20.07
C LEU A 176 -2.24 -0.22 18.57
N ASP A 177 -2.15 0.82 17.73
CA ASP A 177 -2.20 0.69 16.27
C ASP A 177 -1.05 -0.19 15.77
N LYS A 178 0.17 -0.01 16.31
CA LYS A 178 1.34 -0.84 15.99
C LYS A 178 1.11 -2.31 16.31
N VAL A 179 0.55 -2.61 17.49
CA VAL A 179 0.24 -3.98 17.90
C VAL A 179 -0.78 -4.62 16.96
N TYR A 180 -1.86 -3.92 16.60
CA TYR A 180 -2.87 -4.44 15.68
C TYR A 180 -2.32 -4.66 14.28
N PHE A 181 -1.50 -3.73 13.78
CA PHE A 181 -0.81 -3.87 12.50
C PHE A 181 0.08 -5.11 12.50
N LEU A 182 1.00 -5.23 13.45
CA LEU A 182 1.94 -6.35 13.53
C LEU A 182 1.22 -7.68 13.72
N LYS A 183 0.18 -7.74 14.55
CA LYS A 183 -0.61 -8.95 14.75
C LYS A 183 -1.27 -9.43 13.46
N GLN A 184 -1.82 -8.54 12.64
CA GLN A 184 -2.42 -8.89 11.35
C GLN A 184 -1.33 -9.28 10.34
N TYR A 185 -0.25 -8.52 10.27
CA TYR A 185 0.87 -8.79 9.38
C TYR A 185 1.52 -10.16 9.66
N LEU A 186 1.82 -10.45 10.94
CA LEU A 186 2.43 -11.72 11.34
C LEU A 186 1.50 -12.92 11.21
N LYS A 187 0.18 -12.72 11.32
CA LYS A 187 -0.80 -13.78 11.07
C LYS A 187 -0.71 -14.30 9.64
N SER A 188 -0.36 -13.45 8.68
CA SER A 188 -0.18 -13.82 7.29
C SER A 188 0.98 -14.80 7.08
N PHE A 189 2.00 -14.80 7.92
CA PHE A 189 3.11 -15.76 7.85
C PHE A 189 2.67 -17.20 8.11
N LYS A 190 1.85 -17.41 9.13
CA LYS A 190 1.33 -18.75 9.46
C LYS A 190 0.46 -19.34 8.35
N ILE A 191 -0.10 -18.48 7.49
CA ILE A 191 -0.97 -18.87 6.39
C ILE A 191 -0.15 -19.16 5.12
N SER A 192 0.97 -18.48 4.92
CA SER A 192 1.84 -18.66 3.76
C SER A 192 2.72 -19.92 3.84
N ILE A 193 2.89 -20.49 5.03
CA ILE A 193 3.67 -21.73 5.22
C ILE A 193 2.89 -22.96 4.75
N GLU A 194 1.55 -22.91 4.67
CA GLU A 194 0.71 -24.03 4.26
C GLU A 194 -0.37 -23.64 3.23
N PRO A 195 -0.01 -23.16 2.02
CA PRO A 195 -1.00 -22.78 1.01
C PRO A 195 -1.89 -23.97 0.57
N TYR A 196 -1.36 -25.20 0.67
CA TYR A 196 -2.05 -26.42 0.29
C TYR A 196 -3.20 -26.80 1.25
N TYR A 197 -3.05 -26.53 2.54
CA TYR A 197 -4.10 -26.85 3.52
C TYR A 197 -5.30 -25.90 3.45
N ARG A 198 -5.09 -24.67 3.03
CA ARG A 198 -6.17 -23.69 2.87
C ARG A 198 -7.07 -24.01 1.67
N ALA A 199 -6.49 -24.37 0.55
CA ALA A 199 -7.26 -24.78 -0.65
C ALA A 199 -8.16 -25.98 -0.33
N LYS A 200 -7.67 -26.95 0.44
CA LYS A 200 -8.48 -28.11 0.87
C LYS A 200 -9.59 -27.76 1.87
N LYS A 201 -9.42 -26.76 2.73
CA LYS A 201 -10.47 -26.34 3.67
C LYS A 201 -11.62 -25.61 2.98
N PHE A 202 -11.33 -24.80 1.98
CA PHE A 202 -12.35 -24.07 1.20
C PHE A 202 -13.17 -25.00 0.29
N THR A 203 -12.58 -26.03 -0.25
CA THR A 203 -13.30 -27.00 -1.09
C THR A 203 -14.18 -27.98 -0.30
N ARG A 204 -14.07 -28.02 1.02
CA ARG A 204 -14.92 -28.89 1.88
C ARG A 204 -16.13 -28.16 2.49
N THR A 205 -16.29 -26.86 2.24
CA THR A 205 -17.37 -26.05 2.82
C THR A 205 -18.35 -25.53 1.77
N ILE A 206 -18.27 -26.04 0.53
CA ILE A 206 -19.26 -25.94 -0.54
C ILE A 206 -19.72 -27.37 -0.85
#